data_9a46deafab0f33a73aae361da6dc8c3c
#
_entry.id   9a46deafab0f33a73aae361da6dc8c3c
#
_cell.length_a   1.000
_cell.length_b   1.000
_cell.length_c   1.000
_cell.angle_alpha   90.00
_cell.angle_beta   90.00
_cell.angle_gamma   90.00
#
_symmetry.space_group_name_H-M   'P 1'
#
loop_
_entity.id
_entity.type
_entity.pdbx_description
1 polymer ?
#
loop_
_entity_poly.entity_id
_entity_poly.type
_entity_poly.pdbx_seq_one_letter_code
_entity_poly.pdbx_strand_id
1 'polypeptide(L)'
;MTVMLVELAFMLIVILVAAELFTNALEHLGERLNISEGVTGSLFAAVGTALPETMVPLLALIGGTSNQAVNEEIGVGAILGAPLMLATLTTFLMSVAVIGSRGLRGTIAPERSGFVRDLNYFLAAFVLAAGAMFVPHHNSAIRALLAAAMVGIYVLYVFMTFRASSRLVDAGHGTEAPHAMFLSRIGMPTNLATIALQLLLGVALLVGGAKGFIHGVERVSQLIGVSALLLSLIIVPIATELPEKINSVLWIRRRKDTLAFGNITGAMVFQGTLLPAIGIMLTPWEPRPEVLTGVIITIAAALWLRIHARTHGLAIWALLANGAGYAGYLFVTLAR
;
A
#
# COMPACT_ATOMS: atom_id res chain seq x y z
N MET A 1 -16.94 8.90 22.20
CA MET A 1 -15.61 9.03 21.59
C MET A 1 -14.73 7.82 21.84
N THR A 2 -14.38 7.48 23.09
CA THR A 2 -13.48 6.35 23.40
C THR A 2 -13.96 5.02 22.80
N VAL A 3 -15.24 4.69 22.91
CA VAL A 3 -15.80 3.44 22.35
C VAL A 3 -15.65 3.38 20.83
N MET A 4 -15.87 4.48 20.11
CA MET A 4 -15.75 4.54 18.65
C MET A 4 -14.29 4.37 18.20
N LEU A 5 -13.34 4.98 18.92
CA LEU A 5 -11.92 4.81 18.62
C LEU A 5 -11.44 3.38 18.91
N VAL A 6 -11.96 2.76 19.97
CA VAL A 6 -11.69 1.35 20.30
C VAL A 6 -12.28 0.43 19.23
N GLU A 7 -13.52 0.70 18.76
CA GLU A 7 -14.15 -0.05 17.66
C GLU A 7 -13.32 0.06 16.36
N LEU A 8 -12.89 1.28 16.01
CA LEU A 8 -12.06 1.51 14.83
C LEU A 8 -10.72 0.75 14.92
N ALA A 9 -10.04 0.84 16.07
CA ALA A 9 -8.80 0.11 16.32
C ALA A 9 -9.00 -1.41 16.31
N PHE A 10 -10.12 -1.89 16.86
CA PHE A 10 -10.46 -3.31 16.83
C PHE A 10 -10.71 -3.82 15.41
N MET A 11 -11.47 -3.09 14.61
CA MET A 11 -11.70 -3.46 13.20
C MET A 11 -10.42 -3.45 12.38
N LEU A 12 -9.50 -2.54 12.66
CA LEU A 12 -8.18 -2.56 12.08
C LEU A 12 -7.40 -3.82 12.44
N ILE A 13 -7.38 -4.21 13.72
CA ILE A 13 -6.72 -5.45 14.15
C ILE A 13 -7.33 -6.65 13.43
N VAL A 14 -8.67 -6.68 13.28
CA VAL A 14 -9.35 -7.73 12.52
C VAL A 14 -8.85 -7.78 11.07
N ILE A 15 -8.71 -6.63 10.39
CA ILE A 15 -8.18 -6.56 9.01
C ILE A 15 -6.75 -7.12 8.95
N LEU A 16 -5.87 -6.71 9.86
CA LEU A 16 -4.47 -7.16 9.88
C LEU A 16 -4.36 -8.67 10.15
N VAL A 17 -5.12 -9.18 11.11
CA VAL A 17 -5.17 -10.64 11.41
C VAL A 17 -5.73 -11.41 10.23
N ALA A 18 -6.76 -10.89 9.57
CA ALA A 18 -7.37 -11.51 8.39
C ALA A 18 -6.40 -11.58 7.20
N ALA A 19 -5.62 -10.51 6.96
CA ALA A 19 -4.59 -10.48 5.93
C ALA A 19 -3.49 -11.52 6.21
N GLU A 20 -3.02 -11.61 7.44
CA GLU A 20 -2.03 -12.61 7.85
C GLU A 20 -2.54 -14.04 7.68
N LEU A 21 -3.79 -14.32 8.11
CA LEU A 21 -4.47 -15.59 7.89
C LEU A 21 -4.54 -15.97 6.41
N PHE A 22 -4.88 -15.01 5.55
CA PHE A 22 -5.01 -15.20 4.12
C PHE A 22 -3.65 -15.46 3.49
N THR A 23 -2.63 -14.64 3.79
CA THR A 23 -1.28 -14.79 3.25
C THR A 23 -0.66 -16.12 3.63
N ASN A 24 -0.75 -16.51 4.91
CA ASN A 24 -0.27 -17.80 5.38
C ASN A 24 -0.94 -18.98 4.65
N ALA A 25 -2.23 -18.90 4.37
CA ALA A 25 -2.92 -19.93 3.59
C ALA A 25 -2.46 -19.96 2.12
N LEU A 26 -2.17 -18.79 1.51
CA LEU A 26 -1.63 -18.73 0.14
C LEU A 26 -0.22 -19.32 0.03
N GLU A 27 0.64 -19.11 1.04
CA GLU A 27 1.97 -19.73 1.10
C GLU A 27 1.85 -21.27 1.09
N HIS A 28 1.00 -21.82 1.95
CA HIS A 28 0.72 -23.28 1.97
C HIS A 28 0.07 -23.78 0.69
N LEU A 29 -0.76 -22.98 0.03
CA LEU A 29 -1.32 -23.33 -1.28
C LEU A 29 -0.21 -23.40 -2.34
N GLY A 30 0.70 -22.42 -2.36
CA GLY A 30 1.86 -22.37 -3.24
C GLY A 30 2.77 -23.59 -3.06
N GLU A 31 3.09 -23.93 -1.82
CA GLU A 31 3.85 -25.13 -1.46
C GLU A 31 3.13 -26.41 -1.97
N ARG A 32 1.82 -26.52 -1.70
CA ARG A 32 1.02 -27.70 -2.08
C ARG A 32 0.87 -27.90 -3.59
N LEU A 33 0.86 -26.80 -4.34
CA LEU A 33 0.76 -26.79 -5.81
C LEU A 33 2.12 -26.83 -6.50
N ASN A 34 3.23 -26.95 -5.75
CA ASN A 34 4.61 -26.91 -6.26
C ASN A 34 4.89 -25.67 -7.13
N ILE A 35 4.36 -24.52 -6.68
CA ILE A 35 4.62 -23.23 -7.35
C ILE A 35 5.97 -22.72 -6.85
N SER A 36 6.79 -22.16 -7.75
CA SER A 36 8.12 -21.66 -7.37
C SER A 36 8.02 -20.49 -6.39
N GLU A 37 9.00 -20.39 -5.47
CA GLU A 37 9.11 -19.33 -4.48
C GLU A 37 9.05 -17.93 -5.13
N GLY A 38 9.67 -17.76 -6.31
CA GLY A 38 9.62 -16.52 -7.07
C GLY A 38 8.21 -16.13 -7.50
N VAL A 39 7.35 -17.08 -7.89
CA VAL A 39 5.95 -16.81 -8.26
C VAL A 39 5.08 -16.68 -7.01
N THR A 40 5.30 -17.51 -6.01
CA THR A 40 4.53 -17.44 -4.75
C THR A 40 4.86 -16.17 -3.99
N GLY A 41 6.13 -15.81 -3.85
CA GLY A 41 6.56 -14.59 -3.17
C GLY A 41 6.15 -13.32 -3.91
N SER A 42 6.28 -13.28 -5.24
CA SER A 42 5.95 -12.08 -6.01
C SER A 42 4.45 -11.91 -6.29
N LEU A 43 3.70 -13.01 -6.43
CA LEU A 43 2.26 -12.95 -6.71
C LEU A 43 1.42 -13.09 -5.45
N PHE A 44 1.66 -14.11 -4.63
CA PHE A 44 0.82 -14.40 -3.47
C PHE A 44 1.16 -13.53 -2.26
N ALA A 45 2.45 -13.27 -2.00
CA ALA A 45 2.84 -12.34 -0.95
C ALA A 45 2.42 -10.91 -1.31
N ALA A 46 2.64 -10.48 -2.57
CA ALA A 46 2.20 -9.15 -3.03
C ALA A 46 0.67 -8.99 -2.93
N VAL A 47 -0.11 -10.01 -3.34
CA VAL A 47 -1.58 -9.99 -3.19
C VAL A 47 -1.97 -10.01 -1.71
N GLY A 48 -1.32 -10.83 -0.89
CA GLY A 48 -1.63 -10.97 0.53
C GLY A 48 -1.36 -9.70 1.33
N THR A 49 -0.21 -9.07 1.12
CA THR A 49 0.14 -7.81 1.80
C THR A 49 -0.66 -6.62 1.28
N ALA A 50 -0.99 -6.57 -0.01
CA ALA A 50 -1.79 -5.51 -0.59
C ALA A 50 -3.32 -5.69 -0.41
N LEU A 51 -3.77 -6.76 0.23
CA LEU A 51 -5.21 -7.00 0.45
C LEU A 51 -5.87 -5.92 1.32
N PRO A 52 -5.33 -5.53 2.49
CA PRO A 52 -5.93 -4.49 3.31
C PRO A 52 -6.09 -3.17 2.55
N GLU A 53 -5.04 -2.74 1.85
CA GLU A 53 -5.00 -1.50 1.07
C GLU A 53 -5.97 -1.53 -0.11
N THR A 54 -6.26 -2.71 -0.63
CA THR A 54 -7.19 -2.90 -1.75
C THR A 54 -8.62 -3.04 -1.27
N MET A 55 -8.83 -3.84 -0.23
CA MET A 55 -10.18 -4.19 0.24
C MET A 55 -10.89 -3.02 0.91
N VAL A 56 -10.18 -2.19 1.69
CA VAL A 56 -10.81 -1.04 2.35
C VAL A 56 -11.37 -0.04 1.33
N PRO A 57 -10.58 0.51 0.38
CA PRO A 57 -11.13 1.43 -0.62
C PRO A 57 -12.15 0.75 -1.54
N LEU A 58 -11.92 -0.49 -1.97
CA LEU A 58 -12.84 -1.19 -2.86
C LEU A 58 -14.21 -1.41 -2.21
N LEU A 59 -14.24 -1.87 -0.97
CA LEU A 59 -15.49 -2.07 -0.23
C LEU A 59 -16.17 -0.74 0.12
N ALA A 60 -15.40 0.32 0.41
CA ALA A 60 -15.98 1.64 0.56
C ALA A 60 -16.74 2.05 -0.70
N LEU A 61 -16.13 1.90 -1.87
CA LEU A 61 -16.71 2.32 -3.16
C LEU A 61 -17.89 1.45 -3.62
N ILE A 62 -17.88 0.13 -3.35
CA ILE A 62 -18.91 -0.80 -3.85
C ILE A 62 -20.10 -0.91 -2.88
N GLY A 63 -19.90 -0.76 -1.60
CA GLY A 63 -20.97 -1.03 -0.63
C GLY A 63 -20.57 -0.77 0.82
N GLY A 64 -20.00 0.40 1.10
CA GLY A 64 -19.60 0.82 2.45
C GLY A 64 -20.79 1.16 3.35
N THR A 65 -21.05 2.44 3.53
CA THR A 65 -22.18 2.97 4.29
C THR A 65 -23.38 3.29 3.40
N SER A 66 -24.50 3.69 3.98
CA SER A 66 -25.65 4.19 3.22
C SER A 66 -25.42 5.56 2.56
N ASN A 67 -24.34 6.26 2.92
CA ASN A 67 -23.98 7.56 2.38
C ASN A 67 -22.91 7.42 1.30
N GLN A 68 -23.31 7.49 0.03
CA GLN A 68 -22.42 7.34 -1.11
C GLN A 68 -21.29 8.38 -1.13
N ALA A 69 -21.56 9.64 -0.79
CA ALA A 69 -20.54 10.68 -0.76
C ALA A 69 -19.43 10.36 0.26
N VAL A 70 -19.78 9.86 1.44
CA VAL A 70 -18.82 9.40 2.45
C VAL A 70 -18.02 8.19 1.94
N ASN A 71 -18.68 7.26 1.26
CA ASN A 71 -18.01 6.08 0.70
C ASN A 71 -16.96 6.47 -0.35
N GLU A 72 -17.29 7.41 -1.22
CA GLU A 72 -16.37 7.97 -2.22
C GLU A 72 -15.19 8.69 -1.56
N GLU A 73 -15.45 9.50 -0.53
CA GLU A 73 -14.43 10.18 0.26
C GLU A 73 -13.47 9.18 0.94
N ILE A 74 -14.00 8.14 1.59
CA ILE A 74 -13.17 7.11 2.22
C ILE A 74 -12.35 6.35 1.17
N GLY A 75 -12.95 5.99 0.04
CA GLY A 75 -12.28 5.30 -1.05
C GLY A 75 -11.13 6.12 -1.64
N VAL A 76 -11.39 7.37 -2.02
CA VAL A 76 -10.38 8.28 -2.58
C VAL A 76 -9.27 8.58 -1.57
N GLY A 77 -9.65 8.82 -0.31
CA GLY A 77 -8.69 9.07 0.77
C GLY A 77 -7.76 7.88 1.00
N ALA A 78 -8.29 6.67 1.06
CA ALA A 78 -7.50 5.47 1.21
C ALA A 78 -6.54 5.24 0.02
N ILE A 79 -7.04 5.42 -1.22
CA ILE A 79 -6.25 5.24 -2.46
C ILE A 79 -5.07 6.22 -2.52
N LEU A 80 -5.28 7.47 -2.19
CA LEU A 80 -4.26 8.52 -2.34
C LEU A 80 -3.38 8.70 -1.11
N GLY A 81 -3.89 8.37 0.07
CA GLY A 81 -3.14 8.46 1.32
C GLY A 81 -2.00 7.44 1.42
N ALA A 82 -2.19 6.25 0.84
CA ALA A 82 -1.20 5.19 0.89
C ALA A 82 0.11 5.57 0.18
N PRO A 83 0.15 5.99 -1.09
CA PRO A 83 1.37 6.46 -1.75
C PRO A 83 1.99 7.70 -1.08
N LEU A 84 1.17 8.63 -0.57
CA LEU A 84 1.64 9.78 0.19
C LEU A 84 2.45 9.32 1.39
N MET A 85 1.92 8.39 2.16
CA MET A 85 2.54 7.91 3.37
C MET A 85 3.80 7.08 3.09
N LEU A 86 3.79 6.22 2.07
CA LEU A 86 4.96 5.44 1.68
C LEU A 86 6.10 6.33 1.20
N ALA A 87 5.83 7.30 0.34
CA ALA A 87 6.85 8.20 -0.19
C ALA A 87 7.44 9.14 0.88
N THR A 88 6.68 9.50 1.91
CA THR A 88 7.06 10.51 2.90
C THR A 88 7.33 9.92 4.28
N LEU A 89 6.29 9.59 5.04
CA LEU A 89 6.41 9.13 6.44
C LEU A 89 7.22 7.84 6.56
N THR A 90 7.01 6.87 5.67
CA THR A 90 7.70 5.57 5.75
C THR A 90 9.20 5.72 5.49
N THR A 91 9.59 6.49 4.48
CA THR A 91 11.00 6.78 4.19
C THR A 91 11.67 7.57 5.32
N PHE A 92 10.93 8.50 5.94
CA PHE A 92 11.36 9.20 7.15
C PHE A 92 11.60 8.23 8.31
N LEU A 93 10.64 7.36 8.64
CA LEU A 93 10.77 6.37 9.72
C LEU A 93 11.95 5.42 9.50
N MET A 94 12.18 4.98 8.26
CA MET A 94 13.34 4.18 7.90
C MET A 94 14.66 4.93 8.18
N SER A 95 14.73 6.21 7.85
CA SER A 95 15.91 7.04 8.12
C SER A 95 16.16 7.23 9.61
N VAL A 96 15.10 7.53 10.37
CA VAL A 96 15.17 7.67 11.84
C VAL A 96 15.64 6.36 12.49
N ALA A 97 15.17 5.21 12.01
CA ALA A 97 15.52 3.90 12.54
C ALA A 97 17.02 3.55 12.44
N VAL A 98 17.76 4.21 11.54
CA VAL A 98 19.19 3.93 11.30
C VAL A 98 20.11 5.13 11.55
N ILE A 99 19.58 6.29 11.90
CA ILE A 99 20.38 7.51 12.12
C ILE A 99 21.44 7.32 13.22
N GLY A 100 21.09 6.60 14.29
CA GLY A 100 22.01 6.30 15.39
C GLY A 100 23.16 5.38 14.99
N SER A 101 22.98 4.50 14.01
CA SER A 101 23.99 3.52 13.56
C SER A 101 24.74 3.94 12.31
N ARG A 102 24.17 4.81 11.46
CA ARG A 102 24.77 5.25 10.20
C ARG A 102 25.13 6.75 10.19
N GLY A 103 24.60 7.52 11.14
CA GLY A 103 24.79 8.97 11.23
C GLY A 103 23.98 9.75 10.17
N LEU A 104 23.82 11.06 10.36
CA LEU A 104 23.08 11.95 9.43
C LEU A 104 23.67 11.98 8.00
N ARG A 105 25.00 11.84 7.89
CA ARG A 105 25.71 11.81 6.60
C ARG A 105 25.84 10.40 6.03
N GLY A 106 25.36 9.39 6.74
CA GLY A 106 25.33 8.01 6.28
C GLY A 106 24.40 7.82 5.10
N THR A 107 24.52 6.68 4.45
CA THR A 107 23.72 6.31 3.29
C THR A 107 22.96 5.02 3.50
N ILE A 108 21.85 4.90 2.81
CA ILE A 108 21.08 3.67 2.62
C ILE A 108 21.22 3.31 1.15
N ALA A 109 21.68 2.11 0.85
CA ALA A 109 22.07 1.71 -0.50
C ALA A 109 21.18 0.56 -1.03
N PRO A 110 19.92 0.84 -1.45
CA PRO A 110 19.12 -0.13 -2.18
C PRO A 110 19.76 -0.44 -3.54
N GLU A 111 19.46 -1.60 -4.11
CA GLU A 111 19.84 -1.91 -5.49
C GLU A 111 19.20 -0.87 -6.43
N ARG A 112 20.07 -0.17 -7.16
CA ARG A 112 19.70 1.05 -7.88
C ARG A 112 18.76 0.81 -9.05
N SER A 113 18.96 -0.29 -9.80
CA SER A 113 18.20 -0.51 -11.04
C SER A 113 16.72 -0.79 -10.73
N GLY A 114 16.44 -1.64 -9.74
CA GLY A 114 15.09 -1.91 -9.25
C GLY A 114 14.45 -0.67 -8.65
N PHE A 115 15.14 -0.01 -7.73
CA PHE A 115 14.65 1.20 -7.07
C PHE A 115 14.28 2.31 -8.06
N VAL A 116 15.14 2.58 -9.03
CA VAL A 116 14.91 3.60 -10.06
C VAL A 116 13.78 3.19 -11.01
N ARG A 117 13.72 1.91 -11.38
CA ARG A 117 12.63 1.36 -12.20
C ARG A 117 11.29 1.58 -11.51
N ASP A 118 11.16 1.15 -10.27
CA ASP A 118 9.93 1.23 -9.50
C ASP A 118 9.44 2.68 -9.40
N LEU A 119 10.33 3.62 -9.04
CA LEU A 119 9.99 5.04 -8.97
C LEU A 119 9.58 5.63 -10.32
N ASN A 120 10.20 5.20 -11.44
CA ASN A 120 9.82 5.67 -12.77
C ASN A 120 8.41 5.19 -13.15
N TYR A 121 8.08 3.92 -12.90
CA TYR A 121 6.74 3.39 -13.15
C TYR A 121 5.69 4.04 -12.25
N PHE A 122 6.01 4.20 -10.97
CA PHE A 122 5.15 4.93 -10.03
C PHE A 122 4.87 6.35 -10.50
N LEU A 123 5.92 7.14 -10.76
CA LEU A 123 5.79 8.54 -11.18
C LEU A 123 4.98 8.67 -12.49
N ALA A 124 5.25 7.80 -13.48
CA ALA A 124 4.51 7.83 -14.75
C ALA A 124 3.00 7.61 -14.52
N ALA A 125 2.64 6.60 -13.75
CA ALA A 125 1.24 6.30 -13.47
C ALA A 125 0.59 7.35 -12.55
N PHE A 126 1.27 7.79 -11.50
CA PHE A 126 0.69 8.71 -10.52
C PHE A 126 0.50 10.12 -11.08
N VAL A 127 1.33 10.54 -12.04
CA VAL A 127 1.11 11.77 -12.83
C VAL A 127 -0.15 11.63 -13.72
N LEU A 128 -0.39 10.46 -14.32
CA LEU A 128 -1.64 10.20 -15.04
C LEU A 128 -2.85 10.24 -14.11
N ALA A 129 -2.74 9.65 -12.91
CA ALA A 129 -3.79 9.73 -11.89
C ALA A 129 -4.09 11.16 -11.46
N ALA A 130 -3.05 11.99 -11.29
CA ALA A 130 -3.20 13.43 -11.01
C ALA A 130 -3.88 14.17 -12.17
N GLY A 131 -3.47 13.90 -13.42
CA GLY A 131 -4.10 14.47 -14.62
C GLY A 131 -5.57 14.08 -14.77
N ALA A 132 -5.91 12.85 -14.41
CA ALA A 132 -7.29 12.36 -14.47
C ALA A 132 -8.26 13.13 -13.56
N MET A 133 -7.78 13.81 -12.51
CA MET A 133 -8.60 14.65 -11.63
C MET A 133 -9.20 15.87 -12.36
N PHE A 134 -8.59 16.28 -13.47
CA PHE A 134 -9.05 17.41 -14.28
C PHE A 134 -9.92 16.98 -15.47
N VAL A 135 -10.16 15.66 -15.61
CA VAL A 135 -11.06 15.13 -16.64
C VAL A 135 -12.49 15.12 -16.11
N PRO A 136 -13.44 15.83 -16.74
CA PRO A 136 -14.82 15.87 -16.28
C PRO A 136 -15.43 14.47 -16.13
N HIS A 137 -16.24 14.27 -15.09
CA HIS A 137 -16.83 12.96 -14.79
C HIS A 137 -17.66 12.37 -15.93
N HIS A 138 -18.35 13.22 -16.71
CA HIS A 138 -19.15 12.79 -17.87
C HIS A 138 -18.30 12.27 -19.04
N ASN A 139 -16.99 12.53 -19.05
CA ASN A 139 -16.10 12.07 -20.12
C ASN A 139 -15.55 10.66 -19.82
N SER A 140 -16.45 9.69 -19.77
CA SER A 140 -16.15 8.30 -19.42
C SER A 140 -15.09 7.65 -20.33
N ALA A 141 -15.04 8.02 -21.61
CA ALA A 141 -14.09 7.44 -22.56
C ALA A 141 -12.64 7.84 -22.23
N ILE A 142 -12.37 9.10 -21.92
CA ILE A 142 -11.02 9.55 -21.53
C ILE A 142 -10.64 8.93 -20.18
N ARG A 143 -11.56 8.89 -19.24
CA ARG A 143 -11.33 8.28 -17.91
C ARG A 143 -11.00 6.78 -18.04
N ALA A 144 -11.75 6.05 -18.85
CA ALA A 144 -11.49 4.64 -19.13
C ALA A 144 -10.13 4.43 -19.84
N LEU A 145 -9.77 5.30 -20.78
CA LEU A 145 -8.46 5.25 -21.43
C LEU A 145 -7.31 5.46 -20.42
N LEU A 146 -7.44 6.45 -19.54
CA LEU A 146 -6.44 6.72 -18.51
C LEU A 146 -6.32 5.53 -17.51
N ALA A 147 -7.45 5.00 -17.05
CA ALA A 147 -7.47 3.83 -16.20
C ALA A 147 -6.83 2.61 -16.89
N ALA A 148 -7.17 2.35 -18.15
CA ALA A 148 -6.57 1.28 -18.94
C ALA A 148 -5.06 1.47 -19.13
N ALA A 149 -4.61 2.71 -19.40
CA ALA A 149 -3.20 3.03 -19.49
C ALA A 149 -2.45 2.73 -18.17
N MET A 150 -3.04 3.06 -17.02
CA MET A 150 -2.45 2.79 -15.71
C MET A 150 -2.38 1.28 -15.42
N VAL A 151 -3.42 0.53 -15.76
CA VAL A 151 -3.38 -0.96 -15.69
C VAL A 151 -2.28 -1.49 -16.62
N GLY A 152 -2.16 -0.97 -17.83
CA GLY A 152 -1.11 -1.34 -18.79
C GLY A 152 0.29 -1.06 -18.24
N ILE A 153 0.50 0.08 -17.58
CA ILE A 153 1.76 0.43 -16.90
C ILE A 153 2.08 -0.61 -15.81
N TYR A 154 1.09 -1.02 -15.02
CA TYR A 154 1.29 -2.04 -14.00
C TYR A 154 1.64 -3.41 -14.58
N VAL A 155 0.92 -3.85 -15.60
CA VAL A 155 1.21 -5.11 -16.29
C VAL A 155 2.63 -5.11 -16.87
N LEU A 156 3.03 -4.01 -17.51
CA LEU A 156 4.39 -3.85 -18.04
C LEU A 156 5.44 -3.86 -16.91
N TYR A 157 5.17 -3.18 -15.79
CA TYR A 157 6.02 -3.20 -14.61
C TYR A 157 6.22 -4.63 -14.07
N VAL A 158 5.13 -5.37 -13.90
CA VAL A 158 5.17 -6.76 -13.43
C VAL A 158 5.99 -7.61 -14.39
N PHE A 159 5.72 -7.53 -15.70
CA PHE A 159 6.47 -8.26 -16.73
C PHE A 159 7.97 -7.95 -16.68
N MET A 160 8.35 -6.67 -16.61
CA MET A 160 9.75 -6.25 -16.55
C MET A 160 10.43 -6.69 -15.24
N THR A 161 9.69 -6.71 -14.14
CA THR A 161 10.18 -7.17 -12.83
C THR A 161 10.41 -8.68 -12.84
N PHE A 162 9.47 -9.46 -13.36
CA PHE A 162 9.65 -10.91 -13.53
C PHE A 162 10.83 -11.24 -14.45
N ARG A 163 10.96 -10.54 -15.57
CA ARG A 163 12.09 -10.74 -16.49
C ARG A 163 13.45 -10.42 -15.87
N ALA A 164 13.52 -9.42 -14.98
CA ALA A 164 14.70 -9.09 -14.22
C ALA A 164 14.99 -10.13 -13.12
N SER A 165 13.94 -10.70 -12.50
CA SER A 165 14.00 -11.71 -11.44
C SER A 165 14.27 -13.13 -11.96
N SER A 166 13.87 -13.47 -13.20
CA SER A 166 14.02 -14.83 -13.75
C SER A 166 15.48 -15.31 -13.80
N ARG A 167 16.43 -14.39 -13.88
CA ARG A 167 17.86 -14.70 -13.76
C ARG A 167 18.28 -15.16 -12.34
N LEU A 168 17.46 -14.88 -11.32
CA LEU A 168 17.67 -15.30 -9.93
C LEU A 168 16.89 -16.59 -9.59
N VAL A 169 15.81 -16.89 -10.33
CA VAL A 169 14.94 -18.06 -10.14
C VAL A 169 15.58 -19.34 -10.71
N ASP A 170 16.45 -19.23 -11.71
CA ASP A 170 17.22 -20.36 -12.24
C ASP A 170 18.13 -21.06 -11.20
N ALA A 171 18.18 -20.53 -9.97
CA ALA A 171 18.94 -21.08 -8.84
C ALA A 171 18.14 -22.08 -7.96
N GLY A 172 16.90 -22.46 -8.31
CA GLY A 172 16.25 -23.66 -7.76
C GLY A 172 15.56 -23.52 -6.39
N HIS A 173 15.01 -22.36 -6.04
CA HIS A 173 14.27 -22.20 -4.79
C HIS A 173 12.78 -22.49 -4.96
N GLY A 174 12.32 -23.63 -4.40
CA GLY A 174 10.89 -23.95 -4.23
C GLY A 174 10.26 -23.13 -3.10
N THR A 175 8.94 -22.94 -3.14
CA THR A 175 8.21 -22.24 -2.06
C THR A 175 8.24 -23.11 -0.81
N GLU A 176 8.79 -22.56 0.27
CA GLU A 176 8.64 -23.10 1.63
C GLU A 176 7.77 -22.13 2.43
N ALA A 177 6.67 -22.63 3.01
CA ALA A 177 5.88 -21.83 3.94
C ALA A 177 6.67 -21.64 5.24
N PRO A 178 7.08 -20.41 5.61
CA PRO A 178 7.99 -20.18 6.72
C PRO A 178 7.38 -20.49 8.09
N HIS A 179 6.06 -20.55 8.16
CA HIS A 179 5.30 -20.77 9.39
C HIS A 179 4.22 -21.82 9.21
N ALA A 180 3.96 -22.62 10.26
CA ALA A 180 2.85 -23.57 10.25
C ALA A 180 1.51 -22.86 9.98
N MET A 181 0.63 -23.50 9.22
CA MET A 181 -0.70 -22.99 8.91
C MET A 181 -1.49 -22.72 10.20
N PHE A 182 -2.21 -21.59 10.29
CA PHE A 182 -2.92 -21.23 11.52
C PHE A 182 -3.92 -22.27 11.96
N LEU A 183 -4.72 -22.81 11.03
CA LEU A 183 -5.67 -23.86 11.38
C LEU A 183 -5.00 -25.19 11.78
N SER A 184 -3.78 -25.46 11.33
CA SER A 184 -3.06 -26.65 11.77
C SER A 184 -2.58 -26.54 13.22
N ARG A 185 -2.34 -25.32 13.73
CA ARG A 185 -1.99 -25.10 15.14
C ARG A 185 -3.12 -25.46 16.10
N ILE A 186 -4.36 -25.50 15.63
CA ILE A 186 -5.53 -25.93 16.39
C ILE A 186 -5.94 -27.38 16.08
N GLY A 187 -5.05 -28.17 15.46
CA GLY A 187 -5.22 -29.61 15.23
C GLY A 187 -5.85 -30.01 13.89
N MET A 188 -6.07 -29.06 12.97
CA MET A 188 -6.59 -29.42 11.64
C MET A 188 -5.46 -29.91 10.71
N PRO A 189 -5.69 -30.92 9.84
CA PRO A 189 -4.67 -31.38 8.91
C PRO A 189 -4.36 -30.34 7.84
N THR A 190 -3.08 -30.22 7.43
CA THR A 190 -2.66 -29.36 6.34
C THR A 190 -2.98 -30.01 5.00
N ASN A 191 -4.19 -29.78 4.48
CA ASN A 191 -4.65 -30.29 3.18
C ASN A 191 -5.39 -29.16 2.41
N LEU A 192 -5.70 -29.39 1.14
CA LEU A 192 -6.36 -28.41 0.28
C LEU A 192 -7.69 -27.90 0.85
N ALA A 193 -8.47 -28.75 1.51
CA ALA A 193 -9.75 -28.35 2.12
C ALA A 193 -9.53 -27.37 3.29
N THR A 194 -8.56 -27.63 4.16
CA THR A 194 -8.23 -26.76 5.28
C THR A 194 -7.57 -25.45 4.81
N ILE A 195 -6.72 -25.50 3.77
CA ILE A 195 -6.16 -24.32 3.11
C ILE A 195 -7.29 -23.45 2.56
N ALA A 196 -8.22 -24.05 1.79
CA ALA A 196 -9.37 -23.34 1.24
C ALA A 196 -10.27 -22.75 2.34
N LEU A 197 -10.50 -23.47 3.42
CA LEU A 197 -11.24 -22.98 4.58
C LEU A 197 -10.55 -21.76 5.20
N GLN A 198 -9.23 -21.82 5.40
CA GLN A 198 -8.47 -20.68 5.97
C GLN A 198 -8.48 -19.46 5.02
N LEU A 199 -8.39 -19.66 3.71
CA LEU A 199 -8.54 -18.60 2.71
C LEU A 199 -9.92 -17.93 2.81
N LEU A 200 -11.00 -18.73 2.84
CA LEU A 200 -12.36 -18.23 2.95
C LEU A 200 -12.59 -17.48 4.26
N LEU A 201 -12.07 -17.97 5.39
CA LEU A 201 -12.10 -17.28 6.67
C LEU A 201 -11.33 -15.95 6.63
N GLY A 202 -10.15 -15.94 6.03
CA GLY A 202 -9.37 -14.73 5.81
C GLY A 202 -10.16 -13.67 5.03
N VAL A 203 -10.75 -14.05 3.90
CA VAL A 203 -11.58 -13.15 3.08
C VAL A 203 -12.82 -12.68 3.86
N ALA A 204 -13.52 -13.56 4.56
CA ALA A 204 -14.72 -13.20 5.33
C ALA A 204 -14.39 -12.19 6.44
N LEU A 205 -13.28 -12.41 7.16
CA LEU A 205 -12.80 -11.48 8.19
C LEU A 205 -12.32 -10.14 7.59
N LEU A 206 -11.63 -10.17 6.43
CA LEU A 206 -11.25 -8.95 5.71
C LEU A 206 -12.47 -8.11 5.34
N VAL A 207 -13.49 -8.74 4.72
CA VAL A 207 -14.72 -8.05 4.32
C VAL A 207 -15.45 -7.50 5.54
N GLY A 208 -15.60 -8.31 6.61
CA GLY A 208 -16.25 -7.89 7.84
C GLY A 208 -15.50 -6.76 8.55
N GLY A 209 -14.17 -6.89 8.67
CA GLY A 209 -13.30 -5.90 9.27
C GLY A 209 -13.29 -4.58 8.49
N ALA A 210 -13.18 -4.64 7.17
CA ALA A 210 -13.19 -3.46 6.32
C ALA A 210 -14.54 -2.72 6.38
N LYS A 211 -15.66 -3.42 6.34
CA LYS A 211 -16.99 -2.79 6.53
C LYS A 211 -17.12 -2.10 7.89
N GLY A 212 -16.75 -2.79 8.98
CA GLY A 212 -16.76 -2.20 10.31
C GLY A 212 -15.82 -0.98 10.42
N PHE A 213 -14.65 -1.05 9.80
CA PHE A 213 -13.68 0.04 9.75
C PHE A 213 -14.24 1.27 9.00
N ILE A 214 -14.88 1.08 7.83
CA ILE A 214 -15.51 2.14 7.03
C ILE A 214 -16.60 2.84 7.85
N HIS A 215 -17.48 2.08 8.52
CA HIS A 215 -18.49 2.65 9.43
C HIS A 215 -17.85 3.39 10.61
N GLY A 216 -16.75 2.88 11.15
CA GLY A 216 -15.96 3.55 12.20
C GLY A 216 -15.41 4.90 11.74
N VAL A 217 -14.84 4.97 10.54
CA VAL A 217 -14.33 6.21 9.93
C VAL A 217 -15.46 7.22 9.75
N GLU A 218 -16.61 6.80 9.22
CA GLU A 218 -17.80 7.67 9.06
C GLU A 218 -18.24 8.27 10.39
N ARG A 219 -18.41 7.45 11.43
CA ARG A 219 -18.85 7.91 12.76
C ARG A 219 -17.85 8.86 13.42
N VAL A 220 -16.55 8.54 13.32
CA VAL A 220 -15.50 9.40 13.88
C VAL A 220 -15.45 10.73 13.14
N SER A 221 -15.54 10.72 11.81
CA SER A 221 -15.62 11.91 10.96
C SER A 221 -16.74 12.84 11.40
N GLN A 222 -17.96 12.31 11.56
CA GLN A 222 -19.14 13.07 12.02
C GLN A 222 -18.95 13.65 13.42
N LEU A 223 -18.30 12.88 14.32
CA LEU A 223 -18.13 13.29 15.72
C LEU A 223 -17.14 14.44 15.90
N ILE A 224 -16.02 14.41 15.14
CA ILE A 224 -14.95 15.42 15.27
C ILE A 224 -15.09 16.56 14.27
N GLY A 225 -16.08 16.50 13.37
CA GLY A 225 -16.33 17.53 12.35
C GLY A 225 -15.26 17.60 11.25
N VAL A 226 -14.48 16.54 11.05
CA VAL A 226 -13.47 16.42 10.00
C VAL A 226 -14.04 15.59 8.86
N SER A 227 -13.78 15.96 7.58
CA SER A 227 -14.29 15.19 6.45
C SER A 227 -13.81 13.74 6.47
N ALA A 228 -14.65 12.82 5.99
CA ALA A 228 -14.27 11.41 5.87
C ALA A 228 -13.07 11.24 4.92
N LEU A 229 -12.95 12.10 3.91
CA LEU A 229 -11.81 12.15 2.99
C LEU A 229 -10.50 12.43 3.74
N LEU A 230 -10.45 13.50 4.54
CA LEU A 230 -9.21 13.86 5.27
C LEU A 230 -8.85 12.80 6.30
N LEU A 231 -9.86 12.28 7.02
CA LEU A 231 -9.65 11.23 8.00
C LEU A 231 -9.10 9.95 7.34
N SER A 232 -9.64 9.57 6.18
CA SER A 232 -9.19 8.37 5.46
C SER A 232 -7.84 8.56 4.76
N LEU A 233 -7.51 9.74 4.28
CA LEU A 233 -6.16 10.06 3.76
C LEU A 233 -5.04 9.83 4.79
N ILE A 234 -5.36 9.99 6.07
CA ILE A 234 -4.39 9.86 7.17
C ILE A 234 -4.48 8.50 7.86
N ILE A 235 -5.67 8.11 8.30
CA ILE A 235 -5.85 6.96 9.20
C ILE A 235 -5.80 5.63 8.46
N VAL A 236 -6.45 5.53 7.29
CA VAL A 236 -6.49 4.26 6.55
C VAL A 236 -5.07 3.80 6.20
N PRO A 237 -4.19 4.61 5.59
CA PRO A 237 -2.86 4.14 5.25
C PRO A 237 -1.94 3.92 6.47
N ILE A 238 -2.16 4.64 7.59
CA ILE A 238 -1.43 4.29 8.83
C ILE A 238 -1.75 2.85 9.22
N ALA A 239 -3.01 2.53 9.10
CA ALA A 239 -3.60 1.30 9.54
C ALA A 239 -3.21 0.12 8.65
N THR A 240 -3.48 0.22 7.36
CA THR A 240 -3.35 -0.89 6.42
C THR A 240 -1.89 -1.20 6.05
N GLU A 241 -1.04 -0.18 6.00
CA GLU A 241 0.38 -0.33 5.65
C GLU A 241 1.33 -0.52 6.85
N LEU A 242 0.78 -0.78 8.04
CA LEU A 242 1.58 -0.96 9.24
C LEU A 242 2.56 -2.13 9.12
N PRO A 243 2.18 -3.30 8.55
CA PRO A 243 3.10 -4.41 8.32
C PRO A 243 4.27 -4.04 7.40
N GLU A 244 4.01 -3.37 6.28
CA GLU A 244 5.03 -2.91 5.32
C GLU A 244 6.03 -1.98 5.98
N LYS A 245 5.54 -1.04 6.79
CA LYS A 245 6.39 -0.08 7.53
C LYS A 245 7.26 -0.77 8.55
N ILE A 246 6.69 -1.66 9.37
CA ILE A 246 7.43 -2.41 10.40
C ILE A 246 8.49 -3.28 9.73
N ASN A 247 8.13 -4.04 8.70
CA ASN A 247 9.06 -4.91 7.98
C ASN A 247 10.20 -4.10 7.37
N SER A 248 9.90 -2.99 6.70
CA SER A 248 10.92 -2.14 6.10
C SER A 248 11.86 -1.52 7.13
N VAL A 249 11.34 -1.08 8.29
CA VAL A 249 12.16 -0.59 9.41
C VAL A 249 13.05 -1.71 9.98
N LEU A 250 12.55 -2.92 10.13
CA LEU A 250 13.34 -4.04 10.61
C LEU A 250 14.45 -4.43 9.61
N TRP A 251 14.14 -4.49 8.32
CA TRP A 251 15.12 -4.82 7.28
C TRP A 251 16.20 -3.76 7.15
N ILE A 252 15.84 -2.46 7.18
CA ILE A 252 16.83 -1.38 7.10
C ILE A 252 17.81 -1.39 8.29
N ARG A 253 17.32 -1.71 9.49
CA ARG A 253 18.17 -1.90 10.68
C ARG A 253 19.13 -3.09 10.54
N ARG A 254 18.72 -4.13 9.81
CA ARG A 254 19.52 -5.32 9.50
C ARG A 254 20.41 -5.15 8.25
N ARG A 255 20.56 -3.94 7.73
CA ARG A 255 21.30 -3.63 6.50
C ARG A 255 20.78 -4.34 5.24
N LYS A 256 19.52 -4.75 5.23
CA LYS A 256 18.83 -5.30 4.05
C LYS A 256 18.14 -4.18 3.26
N ASP A 257 18.94 -3.22 2.79
CA ASP A 257 18.47 -1.96 2.21
C ASP A 257 17.63 -2.19 0.95
N THR A 258 18.05 -3.11 0.08
CA THR A 258 17.33 -3.46 -1.15
C THR A 258 15.96 -4.06 -0.85
N LEU A 259 15.87 -4.94 0.14
CA LEU A 259 14.61 -5.58 0.52
C LEU A 259 13.65 -4.55 1.12
N ALA A 260 14.16 -3.67 2.00
CA ALA A 260 13.37 -2.63 2.64
C ALA A 260 12.78 -1.63 1.62
N PHE A 261 13.60 -1.14 0.70
CA PHE A 261 13.13 -0.20 -0.33
C PHE A 261 12.31 -0.88 -1.42
N GLY A 262 12.65 -2.10 -1.83
CA GLY A 262 11.86 -2.87 -2.80
C GLY A 262 10.43 -3.10 -2.32
N ASN A 263 10.24 -3.38 -1.02
CA ASN A 263 8.91 -3.50 -0.42
C ASN A 263 8.11 -2.20 -0.54
N ILE A 264 8.71 -1.05 -0.19
CA ILE A 264 8.05 0.26 -0.24
C ILE A 264 7.78 0.69 -1.68
N THR A 265 8.78 0.64 -2.57
CA THR A 265 8.62 1.12 -3.95
C THR A 265 7.74 0.20 -4.79
N GLY A 266 7.77 -1.11 -4.55
CA GLY A 266 6.86 -2.07 -5.17
C GLY A 266 5.40 -1.81 -4.76
N ALA A 267 5.14 -1.59 -3.46
CA ALA A 267 3.83 -1.18 -2.96
C ALA A 267 3.38 0.15 -3.58
N MET A 268 4.27 1.14 -3.67
CA MET A 268 3.98 2.42 -4.34
C MET A 268 3.54 2.23 -5.80
N VAL A 269 4.20 1.36 -6.57
CA VAL A 269 3.78 1.09 -7.97
C VAL A 269 2.39 0.50 -8.02
N PHE A 270 2.10 -0.51 -7.19
CA PHE A 270 0.76 -1.12 -7.12
C PHE A 270 -0.31 -0.10 -6.76
N GLN A 271 -0.10 0.64 -5.68
CA GLN A 271 -1.03 1.64 -5.15
C GLN A 271 -1.13 2.89 -6.03
N GLY A 272 -0.08 3.23 -6.78
CA GLY A 272 -0.06 4.36 -7.71
C GLY A 272 -0.61 4.03 -9.10
N THR A 273 -0.94 2.76 -9.37
CA THR A 273 -1.46 2.29 -10.66
C THR A 273 -2.88 1.73 -10.54
N LEU A 274 -3.03 0.55 -9.96
CA LEU A 274 -4.30 -0.20 -9.96
C LEU A 274 -5.37 0.48 -9.11
N LEU A 275 -5.02 0.95 -7.92
CA LEU A 275 -6.01 1.57 -7.04
C LEU A 275 -6.53 2.90 -7.59
N PRO A 276 -5.68 3.83 -8.09
CA PRO A 276 -6.20 5.02 -8.76
C PRO A 276 -6.98 4.71 -10.04
N ALA A 277 -6.63 3.67 -10.81
CA ALA A 277 -7.43 3.26 -11.96
C ALA A 277 -8.87 2.88 -11.55
N ILE A 278 -9.04 2.17 -10.43
CA ILE A 278 -10.35 1.87 -9.84
C ILE A 278 -11.04 3.16 -9.37
N GLY A 279 -10.32 4.02 -8.64
CA GLY A 279 -10.84 5.31 -8.15
C GLY A 279 -11.35 6.21 -9.28
N ILE A 280 -10.59 6.34 -10.36
CA ILE A 280 -10.98 7.10 -11.56
C ILE A 280 -12.29 6.57 -12.14
N MET A 281 -12.51 5.26 -12.18
CA MET A 281 -13.72 4.68 -12.76
C MET A 281 -14.93 4.76 -11.84
N LEU A 282 -14.75 4.64 -10.52
CA LEU A 282 -15.85 4.48 -9.57
C LEU A 282 -16.19 5.74 -8.77
N THR A 283 -15.40 6.81 -8.88
CA THR A 283 -15.63 8.06 -8.13
C THR A 283 -15.60 9.28 -9.06
N PRO A 284 -16.05 10.45 -8.60
CA PRO A 284 -15.85 11.70 -9.34
C PRO A 284 -14.37 12.02 -9.62
N TRP A 285 -13.44 11.58 -8.74
CA TRP A 285 -12.00 11.77 -8.85
C TRP A 285 -11.61 13.25 -9.06
N GLU A 286 -12.07 14.10 -8.15
CA GLU A 286 -11.96 15.55 -8.27
C GLU A 286 -10.72 16.12 -7.56
N PRO A 287 -10.16 17.24 -8.06
CA PRO A 287 -8.98 17.90 -7.49
C PRO A 287 -9.33 18.74 -6.27
N ARG A 288 -9.85 18.14 -5.20
CA ARG A 288 -10.09 18.84 -3.94
C ARG A 288 -8.77 19.33 -3.34
N PRO A 289 -8.73 20.43 -2.58
CA PRO A 289 -7.49 21.03 -2.07
C PRO A 289 -6.62 20.07 -1.26
N GLU A 290 -7.20 19.27 -0.38
CA GLU A 290 -6.51 18.27 0.43
C GLU A 290 -5.95 17.13 -0.41
N VAL A 291 -6.70 16.70 -1.44
CA VAL A 291 -6.30 15.68 -2.41
C VAL A 291 -5.13 16.17 -3.24
N LEU A 292 -5.25 17.36 -3.85
CA LEU A 292 -4.18 17.96 -4.66
C LEU A 292 -2.91 18.19 -3.87
N THR A 293 -3.02 18.70 -2.63
CA THR A 293 -1.89 18.89 -1.75
C THR A 293 -1.16 17.56 -1.50
N GLY A 294 -1.92 16.50 -1.18
CA GLY A 294 -1.37 15.15 -0.99
C GLY A 294 -0.69 14.61 -2.24
N VAL A 295 -1.32 14.74 -3.39
CA VAL A 295 -0.79 14.27 -4.69
C VAL A 295 0.49 15.02 -5.07
N ILE A 296 0.53 16.34 -4.93
CA ILE A 296 1.70 17.17 -5.22
C ILE A 296 2.87 16.77 -4.31
N ILE A 297 2.62 16.63 -3.02
CA ILE A 297 3.66 16.22 -2.05
C ILE A 297 4.16 14.80 -2.36
N THR A 298 3.27 13.89 -2.72
CA THR A 298 3.63 12.51 -3.10
C THR A 298 4.54 12.49 -4.32
N ILE A 299 4.17 13.21 -5.39
CA ILE A 299 4.98 13.32 -6.60
C ILE A 299 6.33 13.98 -6.29
N ALA A 300 6.33 15.06 -5.52
CA ALA A 300 7.55 15.77 -5.13
C ALA A 300 8.48 14.87 -4.30
N ALA A 301 7.94 14.11 -3.33
CA ALA A 301 8.70 13.18 -2.51
C ALA A 301 9.28 12.01 -3.33
N ALA A 302 8.50 11.42 -4.23
CA ALA A 302 8.96 10.36 -5.11
C ALA A 302 10.03 10.86 -6.10
N LEU A 303 9.84 12.06 -6.67
CA LEU A 303 10.82 12.69 -7.54
C LEU A 303 12.11 13.03 -6.78
N TRP A 304 11.98 13.51 -5.54
CA TRP A 304 13.12 13.76 -4.65
C TRP A 304 13.92 12.48 -4.41
N LEU A 305 13.27 11.36 -4.07
CA LEU A 305 13.92 10.05 -3.94
C LEU A 305 14.61 9.65 -5.25
N ARG A 306 13.94 9.85 -6.39
CA ARG A 306 14.46 9.51 -7.72
C ARG A 306 15.71 10.31 -8.09
N ILE A 307 15.74 11.61 -7.78
CA ILE A 307 16.88 12.51 -8.03
C ILE A 307 18.06 12.13 -7.12
N HIS A 308 17.79 11.75 -5.87
CA HIS A 308 18.81 11.35 -4.90
C HIS A 308 19.26 9.88 -5.02
N ALA A 309 18.67 9.10 -5.94
CA ALA A 309 19.07 7.72 -6.25
C ALA A 309 20.43 7.68 -6.93
N ARG A 310 21.49 7.94 -6.19
CA ARG A 310 22.90 7.96 -6.66
C ARG A 310 23.53 6.58 -6.56
N THR A 311 24.68 6.42 -7.19
CA THR A 311 25.45 5.16 -7.17
C THR A 311 25.87 4.72 -5.75
N HIS A 312 26.05 5.67 -4.84
CA HIS A 312 26.45 5.42 -3.45
C HIS A 312 25.27 5.36 -2.46
N GLY A 313 24.04 5.29 -2.96
CA GLY A 313 22.83 5.21 -2.16
C GLY A 313 22.18 6.56 -1.83
N LEU A 314 21.13 6.49 -1.04
CA LEU A 314 20.31 7.62 -0.57
C LEU A 314 20.90 8.16 0.73
N ALA A 315 21.18 9.44 0.78
CA ALA A 315 21.61 10.09 2.02
C ALA A 315 20.48 10.13 3.05
N ILE A 316 20.78 9.85 4.30
CA ILE A 316 19.79 9.83 5.40
C ILE A 316 19.09 11.18 5.53
N TRP A 317 19.81 12.30 5.39
CA TRP A 317 19.20 13.63 5.44
C TRP A 317 18.14 13.85 4.33
N ALA A 318 18.36 13.26 3.15
CA ALA A 318 17.40 13.37 2.04
C ALA A 318 16.09 12.60 2.31
N LEU A 319 16.16 11.51 3.06
CA LEU A 319 14.98 10.76 3.50
C LEU A 319 14.25 11.47 4.65
N LEU A 320 15.00 12.14 5.56
CA LEU A 320 14.41 12.98 6.59
C LEU A 320 13.61 14.14 6.00
N ALA A 321 14.06 14.73 4.88
CA ALA A 321 13.35 15.79 4.19
C ALA A 321 11.94 15.37 3.72
N ASN A 322 11.74 14.10 3.34
CA ASN A 322 10.42 13.59 2.99
C ASN A 322 9.45 13.59 4.20
N GLY A 323 9.97 13.38 5.41
CA GLY A 323 9.17 13.54 6.64
C GLY A 323 8.66 14.95 6.86
N ALA A 324 9.47 15.97 6.50
CA ALA A 324 9.01 17.34 6.51
C ALA A 324 7.88 17.59 5.49
N GLY A 325 7.90 16.89 4.36
CA GLY A 325 6.79 16.91 3.38
C GLY A 325 5.48 16.38 4.00
N TYR A 326 5.54 15.27 4.75
CA TYR A 326 4.36 14.75 5.46
C TYR A 326 3.85 15.69 6.55
N ALA A 327 4.76 16.24 7.36
CA ALA A 327 4.39 17.22 8.38
C ALA A 327 3.76 18.49 7.76
N GLY A 328 4.32 18.97 6.63
CA GLY A 328 3.75 20.06 5.86
C GLY A 328 2.36 19.74 5.31
N TYR A 329 2.14 18.53 4.82
CA TYR A 329 0.82 18.05 4.40
C TYR A 329 -0.19 18.14 5.56
N LEU A 330 0.16 17.57 6.72
CA LEU A 330 -0.71 17.59 7.90
C LEU A 330 -1.00 19.03 8.35
N PHE A 331 0.01 19.88 8.38
CA PHE A 331 -0.17 21.28 8.76
C PHE A 331 -1.14 22.01 7.83
N VAL A 332 -0.95 21.90 6.51
CA VAL A 332 -1.80 22.59 5.52
C VAL A 332 -3.24 22.06 5.55
N THR A 333 -3.42 20.76 5.75
CA THR A 333 -4.76 20.14 5.70
C THR A 333 -5.54 20.25 7.01
N LEU A 334 -4.87 20.27 8.17
CA LEU A 334 -5.51 20.41 9.48
C LEU A 334 -5.69 21.87 9.92
N ALA A 335 -4.95 22.83 9.32
CA ALA A 335 -5.09 24.26 9.61
C ALA A 335 -6.25 24.92 8.84
N ARG A 336 -6.95 24.18 7.96
CA ARG A 336 -8.15 24.62 7.24
C ARG A 336 -9.40 24.17 7.95
#